data_0a9c17ca1d38e9bcefeba2d908bb79be
#
_entry.id   0a9c17ca1d38e9bcefeba2d908bb79be
#
_cell.length_a   1.000
_cell.length_b   1.000
_cell.length_c   1.000
_cell.angle_alpha   90.00
_cell.angle_beta   90.00
_cell.angle_gamma   90.00
#
_symmetry.space_group_name_H-M   'P 1'
#
loop_
_entity.id
_entity.type
_entity.pdbx_description
1 polymer ?
#
loop_
_entity_poly.entity_id
_entity_poly.type
_entity_poly.pdbx_seq_one_letter_code
_entity_poly.pdbx_strand_id
1 'polypeptide(L)'
;MNIREDVIYARQSVDRKDSISIESQIDFCKYELKGGSCRVFKDKGYSGKNTDRPEFQKLLGEIRKGKVRRVVVYKLDRISRSILDFANMMELFQEYDVEFVSSTEKFDTSTPMGRAMLNICIVFAQLERETIQKRVTDAYYSRCLKGFHMSGQAPYGYQLEPTVVEGCLLYTSRCV
;
A
#
# COMPACT_ATOMS: atom_id res chain seq x y z
N MET A 1 28.39 -4.33 15.63
CA MET A 1 27.45 -3.21 15.41
C MET A 1 26.92 -3.33 14.00
N ASN A 2 25.64 -3.60 13.80
CA ASN A 2 25.05 -3.54 12.45
C ASN A 2 24.98 -2.05 12.04
N ILE A 3 25.74 -1.66 11.05
CA ILE A 3 25.70 -0.32 10.49
C ILE A 3 24.39 -0.23 9.71
N ARG A 4 23.45 0.57 10.21
CA ARG A 4 22.21 0.88 9.48
C ARG A 4 22.51 1.94 8.43
N GLU A 5 22.02 1.75 7.20
CA GLU A 5 22.26 2.62 6.06
C GLU A 5 21.06 3.50 5.74
N ASP A 6 21.31 4.67 5.16
CA ASP A 6 20.26 5.48 4.54
C ASP A 6 19.97 4.93 3.14
N VAL A 7 18.71 4.90 2.77
CA VAL A 7 18.24 4.29 1.52
C VAL A 7 17.39 5.30 0.75
N ILE A 8 17.62 5.38 -0.56
CA ILE A 8 16.75 6.11 -1.49
C ILE A 8 15.92 5.10 -2.27
N TYR A 9 14.61 5.33 -2.35
CA TYR A 9 13.73 4.59 -3.22
C TYR A 9 13.17 5.49 -4.32
N ALA A 10 13.37 5.11 -5.58
CA ALA A 10 12.89 5.84 -6.75
C ALA A 10 12.06 4.93 -7.67
N ARG A 11 10.96 5.47 -8.22
CA ARG A 11 10.07 4.71 -9.10
C ARG A 11 9.60 5.56 -10.28
N GLN A 12 9.53 4.92 -11.45
CA GLN A 12 8.97 5.52 -12.65
C GLN A 12 7.95 4.58 -13.31
N SER A 13 6.74 5.11 -13.61
CA SER A 13 5.70 4.38 -14.33
C SER A 13 5.93 4.49 -15.85
N VAL A 14 5.54 3.46 -16.62
CA VAL A 14 5.57 3.48 -18.09
C VAL A 14 4.54 4.47 -18.66
N ASP A 15 3.39 4.62 -17.97
CA ASP A 15 2.22 5.33 -18.52
C ASP A 15 2.30 6.86 -18.46
N ARG A 16 3.34 7.45 -17.89
CA ARG A 16 3.47 8.90 -17.75
C ARG A 16 4.77 9.40 -18.36
N LYS A 17 4.65 9.98 -19.57
CA LYS A 17 5.77 10.65 -20.27
C LYS A 17 6.29 11.90 -19.52
N ASP A 18 5.47 12.52 -18.67
CA ASP A 18 5.80 13.74 -17.90
C ASP A 18 6.31 13.44 -16.47
N SER A 19 6.69 12.22 -16.15
CA SER A 19 7.25 11.91 -14.84
C SER A 19 8.74 12.27 -14.78
N ILE A 20 9.15 12.95 -13.71
CA ILE A 20 10.56 13.21 -13.40
C ILE A 20 11.35 11.90 -13.50
N SER A 21 12.52 11.94 -14.13
CA SER A 21 13.38 10.79 -14.32
C SER A 21 13.81 10.17 -12.98
N ILE A 22 14.18 8.90 -12.99
CA ILE A 22 14.68 8.23 -11.77
C ILE A 22 15.94 8.93 -11.26
N GLU A 23 16.80 9.36 -12.17
CA GLU A 23 18.05 10.06 -11.86
C GLU A 23 17.78 11.38 -11.12
N SER A 24 16.88 12.21 -11.67
CA SER A 24 16.49 13.45 -11.01
C SER A 24 15.86 13.23 -9.63
N GLN A 25 15.02 12.18 -9.48
CA GLN A 25 14.46 11.83 -8.17
C GLN A 25 15.56 11.50 -7.15
N ILE A 26 16.57 10.73 -7.59
CA ILE A 26 17.70 10.35 -6.74
C ILE A 26 18.52 11.57 -6.33
N ASP A 27 18.77 12.50 -7.26
CA ASP A 27 19.56 13.70 -6.97
C ASP A 27 18.86 14.61 -5.95
N PHE A 28 17.52 14.78 -6.06
CA PHE A 28 16.75 15.47 -5.04
C PHE A 28 16.84 14.78 -3.67
N CYS A 29 16.74 13.45 -3.63
CA CYS A 29 16.86 12.71 -2.37
C CYS A 29 18.27 12.77 -1.77
N LYS A 30 19.33 12.78 -2.60
CA LYS A 30 20.71 12.95 -2.14
C LYS A 30 20.96 14.31 -1.51
N TYR A 31 20.33 15.35 -2.04
CA TYR A 31 20.40 16.69 -1.43
C TYR A 31 19.87 16.70 -0.01
N GLU A 32 18.75 15.99 0.23
CA GLU A 32 18.15 15.83 1.56
C GLU A 32 19.07 15.09 2.54
N LEU A 33 19.85 14.12 2.03
CA LEU A 33 20.83 13.35 2.82
C LEU A 33 22.15 14.09 3.07
N LYS A 34 22.29 15.34 2.58
CA LYS A 34 23.50 16.18 2.76
C LYS A 34 24.80 15.49 2.40
N GLY A 35 24.79 14.64 1.36
CA GLY A 35 25.99 13.96 0.85
C GLY A 35 26.40 12.70 1.62
N GLY A 36 25.57 12.20 2.53
CA GLY A 36 25.80 10.92 3.20
C GLY A 36 25.80 9.72 2.24
N SER A 37 26.51 8.66 2.59
CA SER A 37 26.46 7.39 1.87
C SER A 37 25.04 6.82 1.91
N CYS A 38 24.50 6.47 0.75
CA CYS A 38 23.16 5.89 0.64
C CYS A 38 23.10 4.77 -0.39
N ARG A 39 22.25 3.79 -0.15
CA ARG A 39 21.92 2.74 -1.09
C ARG A 39 20.67 3.09 -1.87
N VAL A 40 20.61 2.77 -3.15
CA VAL A 40 19.53 3.18 -4.03
C VAL A 40 18.78 1.95 -4.55
N PHE A 41 17.45 1.94 -4.41
CA PHE A 41 16.54 0.96 -4.99
C PHE A 41 15.69 1.64 -6.07
N LYS A 42 15.58 1.01 -7.25
CA LYS A 42 14.94 1.60 -8.44
C LYS A 42 13.97 0.62 -9.06
N ASP A 43 12.70 1.02 -9.16
CA ASP A 43 11.69 0.28 -9.91
C ASP A 43 11.26 1.08 -11.15
N LYS A 44 11.65 0.61 -12.34
CA LYS A 44 11.27 1.20 -13.62
C LYS A 44 10.16 0.38 -14.27
N GLY A 45 9.07 1.06 -14.68
CA GLY A 45 7.97 0.39 -15.36
C GLY A 45 6.86 -0.15 -14.46
N TYR A 46 6.90 0.13 -13.17
CA TYR A 46 5.92 -0.36 -12.21
C TYR A 46 4.91 0.71 -11.81
N SER A 47 3.62 0.32 -11.66
CA SER A 47 2.56 1.20 -11.21
C SER A 47 2.65 1.45 -9.69
N GLY A 48 2.22 2.64 -9.24
CA GLY A 48 2.08 2.92 -7.80
C GLY A 48 0.86 2.30 -7.14
N LYS A 49 0.02 1.58 -7.91
CA LYS A 49 -1.18 0.88 -7.41
C LYS A 49 -0.85 -0.49 -6.81
N ASN A 50 0.30 -1.06 -7.14
CA ASN A 50 0.72 -2.37 -6.66
C ASN A 50 2.03 -2.25 -5.89
N THR A 51 2.13 -2.93 -4.76
CA THR A 51 3.35 -3.04 -3.94
C THR A 51 4.26 -4.19 -4.39
N ASP A 52 3.80 -5.02 -5.34
CA ASP A 52 4.57 -6.14 -5.90
C ASP A 52 5.61 -5.66 -6.92
N ARG A 53 6.64 -4.98 -6.39
CA ARG A 53 7.75 -4.36 -7.11
C ARG A 53 9.06 -4.98 -6.62
N PRO A 54 9.90 -5.52 -7.50
CA PRO A 54 11.06 -6.33 -7.09
C PRO A 54 12.04 -5.60 -6.18
N GLU A 55 12.43 -4.37 -6.53
CA GLU A 55 13.38 -3.60 -5.72
C GLU A 55 12.74 -3.08 -4.44
N PHE A 56 11.45 -2.75 -4.46
CA PHE A 56 10.71 -2.41 -3.26
C PHE A 56 10.61 -3.58 -2.28
N GLN A 57 10.35 -4.80 -2.77
CA GLN A 57 10.33 -6.00 -1.93
C GLN A 57 11.71 -6.31 -1.34
N LYS A 58 12.79 -6.07 -2.09
CA LYS A 58 14.15 -6.16 -1.55
C LYS A 58 14.39 -5.15 -0.44
N LEU A 59 13.94 -3.90 -0.63
CA LEU A 59 14.02 -2.86 0.41
C LEU A 59 13.30 -3.30 1.68
N LEU A 60 12.05 -3.79 1.59
CA LEU A 60 11.31 -4.31 2.74
C LEU A 60 12.05 -5.47 3.43
N GLY A 61 12.71 -6.34 2.64
CA GLY A 61 13.56 -7.40 3.16
C GLY A 61 14.76 -6.89 3.95
N GLU A 62 15.42 -5.82 3.50
CA GLU A 62 16.55 -5.20 4.21
C GLU A 62 16.09 -4.45 5.47
N ILE A 63 14.89 -3.84 5.45
CA ILE A 63 14.26 -3.23 6.63
C ILE A 63 14.02 -4.29 7.72
N ARG A 64 13.41 -5.44 7.36
CA ARG A 64 13.18 -6.55 8.31
C ARG A 64 14.45 -7.13 8.89
N LYS A 65 15.57 -7.02 8.18
CA LYS A 65 16.90 -7.42 8.69
C LYS A 65 17.55 -6.36 9.59
N GLY A 66 16.88 -5.21 9.82
CA GLY A 66 17.39 -4.11 10.64
C GLY A 66 18.60 -3.38 10.06
N LYS A 67 18.79 -3.41 8.72
CA LYS A 67 19.93 -2.77 8.05
C LYS A 67 19.64 -1.35 7.56
N VAL A 68 18.40 -0.91 7.61
CA VAL A 68 17.98 0.40 7.14
C VAL A 68 17.74 1.33 8.32
N ARG A 69 18.28 2.54 8.26
CA ARG A 69 18.04 3.61 9.23
C ARG A 69 16.93 4.54 8.77
N ARG A 70 17.02 4.95 7.50
CA ARG A 70 16.12 5.95 6.91
C ARG A 70 15.81 5.60 5.47
N VAL A 71 14.53 5.77 5.08
CA VAL A 71 14.09 5.67 3.69
C VAL A 71 13.70 7.05 3.19
N VAL A 72 14.35 7.50 2.12
CA VAL A 72 14.09 8.79 1.48
C VAL A 72 13.45 8.57 0.11
N VAL A 73 12.36 9.29 -0.15
CA VAL A 73 11.67 9.28 -1.45
C VAL A 73 11.48 10.68 -1.97
N TYR A 74 11.36 10.82 -3.28
CA TYR A 74 11.08 12.11 -3.90
C TYR A 74 9.68 12.62 -3.54
N LYS A 75 8.66 11.76 -3.64
CA LYS A 75 7.25 12.03 -3.29
C LYS A 75 6.60 10.80 -2.69
N LEU A 76 5.55 10.99 -1.89
CA LEU A 76 4.76 9.91 -1.29
C LEU A 76 4.16 8.98 -2.37
N ASP A 77 3.74 9.50 -3.52
CA ASP A 77 3.18 8.72 -4.64
C ASP A 77 4.19 7.76 -5.28
N ARG A 78 5.49 7.91 -4.99
CA ARG A 78 6.53 6.97 -5.41
C ARG A 78 6.46 5.68 -4.61
N ILE A 79 6.07 5.78 -3.34
CA ILE A 79 5.97 4.61 -2.47
C ILE A 79 4.59 3.96 -2.57
N SER A 80 3.52 4.72 -2.39
CA SER A 80 2.13 4.24 -2.57
C SER A 80 1.20 5.35 -3.05
N ARG A 81 0.11 4.94 -3.71
CA ARG A 81 -1.04 5.82 -4.04
C ARG A 81 -2.26 5.52 -3.18
N SER A 82 -2.24 4.43 -2.44
CA SER A 82 -3.27 4.04 -1.48
C SER A 82 -2.86 4.52 -0.08
N ILE A 83 -3.74 5.21 0.61
CA ILE A 83 -3.54 5.62 2.01
C ILE A 83 -3.38 4.38 2.88
N LEU A 84 -4.15 3.33 2.61
CA LEU A 84 -4.09 2.06 3.33
C LEU A 84 -2.73 1.38 3.19
N ASP A 85 -2.21 1.26 1.95
CA ASP A 85 -0.90 0.65 1.72
C ASP A 85 0.22 1.50 2.34
N PHE A 86 0.10 2.83 2.27
CA PHE A 86 1.04 3.74 2.91
C PHE A 86 1.06 3.56 4.43
N ALA A 87 -0.11 3.50 5.07
CA ALA A 87 -0.19 3.30 6.51
C ALA A 87 0.40 1.94 6.94
N ASN A 88 0.09 0.85 6.21
CA ASN A 88 0.67 -0.47 6.49
C ASN A 88 2.21 -0.47 6.39
N MET A 89 2.75 0.25 5.42
CA MET A 89 4.21 0.39 5.30
C MET A 89 4.80 1.22 6.44
N MET A 90 4.12 2.27 6.86
CA MET A 90 4.58 3.12 7.97
C MET A 90 4.52 2.38 9.32
N GLU A 91 3.51 1.52 9.54
CA GLU A 91 3.48 0.61 10.68
C GLU A 91 4.73 -0.30 10.71
N LEU A 92 5.08 -0.90 9.56
CA LEU A 92 6.29 -1.70 9.43
C LEU A 92 7.57 -0.87 9.67
N PHE A 93 7.64 0.35 9.17
CA PHE A 93 8.81 1.21 9.38
C PHE A 93 8.97 1.58 10.86
N GLN A 94 7.85 1.83 11.58
CA GLN A 94 7.87 2.06 13.02
C GLN A 94 8.31 0.81 13.82
N GLU A 95 7.83 -0.37 13.44
CA GLU A 95 8.22 -1.64 14.08
C GLU A 95 9.73 -1.88 14.04
N TYR A 96 10.39 -1.50 12.92
CA TYR A 96 11.83 -1.67 12.73
C TYR A 96 12.64 -0.40 13.01
N ASP A 97 12.03 0.64 13.59
CA ASP A 97 12.67 1.91 13.93
C ASP A 97 13.35 2.56 12.70
N VAL A 98 12.63 2.62 11.58
CA VAL A 98 13.07 3.21 10.32
C VAL A 98 12.40 4.58 10.12
N GLU A 99 13.20 5.62 9.93
CA GLU A 99 12.71 6.96 9.59
C GLU A 99 12.26 7.02 8.12
N PHE A 100 11.20 7.76 7.85
CA PHE A 100 10.71 7.98 6.50
C PHE A 100 10.68 9.48 6.16
N VAL A 101 11.25 9.84 5.01
CA VAL A 101 11.34 11.23 4.54
C VAL A 101 10.86 11.35 3.09
N SER A 102 9.94 12.28 2.84
CA SER A 102 9.55 12.71 1.50
C SER A 102 10.11 14.10 1.21
N SER A 103 10.97 14.20 0.19
CA SER A 103 11.73 15.42 -0.09
C SER A 103 10.85 16.60 -0.52
N THR A 104 9.79 16.37 -1.29
CA THR A 104 8.96 17.45 -1.85
C THR A 104 7.81 17.88 -0.94
N GLU A 105 7.22 16.93 -0.18
CA GLU A 105 6.10 17.21 0.72
C GLU A 105 6.56 17.62 2.12
N LYS A 106 7.88 17.64 2.37
CA LYS A 106 8.47 17.92 3.69
C LYS A 106 7.89 17.03 4.79
N PHE A 107 7.53 15.81 4.42
CA PHE A 107 7.02 14.81 5.34
C PHE A 107 8.22 14.03 5.89
N ASP A 108 8.49 14.18 7.19
CA ASP A 108 9.63 13.58 7.86
C ASP A 108 9.19 13.01 9.22
N THR A 109 9.18 11.70 9.35
CA THR A 109 8.76 10.99 10.56
C THR A 109 9.74 11.14 11.73
N SER A 110 10.95 11.64 11.51
CA SER A 110 11.87 11.99 12.60
C SER A 110 11.40 13.20 13.40
N THR A 111 10.58 14.07 12.78
CA THR A 111 10.03 15.27 13.42
C THR A 111 8.71 14.99 14.18
N PRO A 112 8.40 15.76 15.25
CA PRO A 112 7.13 15.64 15.95
C PRO A 112 5.91 15.86 15.03
N MET A 113 5.98 16.83 14.12
CA MET A 113 4.93 17.13 13.16
C MET A 113 4.73 15.99 12.17
N GLY A 114 5.80 15.40 11.63
CA GLY A 114 5.72 14.27 10.71
C GLY A 114 5.11 13.02 11.39
N ARG A 115 5.46 12.77 12.66
CA ARG A 115 4.83 11.71 13.44
C ARG A 115 3.35 11.95 13.68
N ALA A 116 2.93 13.19 13.97
CA ALA A 116 1.52 13.53 14.12
C ALA A 116 0.76 13.31 12.80
N MET A 117 1.30 13.75 11.66
CA MET A 117 0.71 13.49 10.35
C MET A 117 0.62 12.00 10.02
N LEU A 118 1.65 11.22 10.38
CA LEU A 118 1.62 9.78 10.21
C LEU A 118 0.47 9.14 10.99
N ASN A 119 0.29 9.51 12.25
CA ASN A 119 -0.82 9.00 13.08
C ASN A 119 -2.19 9.33 12.46
N ILE A 120 -2.33 10.52 11.88
CA ILE A 120 -3.55 10.90 11.15
C ILE A 120 -3.76 9.98 9.93
N CYS A 121 -2.72 9.70 9.15
CA CYS A 121 -2.81 8.79 8.00
C CYS A 121 -3.22 7.37 8.44
N ILE A 122 -2.69 6.86 9.56
CA ILE A 122 -3.05 5.55 10.12
C ILE A 122 -4.53 5.50 10.51
N VAL A 123 -5.04 6.55 11.18
CA VAL A 123 -6.45 6.65 11.55
C VAL A 123 -7.37 6.66 10.31
N PHE A 124 -7.01 7.42 9.26
CA PHE A 124 -7.78 7.42 8.02
C PHE A 124 -7.75 6.06 7.32
N ALA A 125 -6.62 5.38 7.31
CA ALA A 125 -6.52 4.03 6.75
C ALA A 125 -7.40 3.02 7.50
N GLN A 126 -7.46 3.13 8.83
CA GLN A 126 -8.36 2.30 9.64
C GLN A 126 -9.83 2.58 9.33
N LEU A 127 -10.22 3.85 9.24
CA LEU A 127 -11.57 4.25 8.84
C LEU A 127 -11.96 3.71 7.46
N GLU A 128 -11.02 3.73 6.50
CA GLU A 128 -11.24 3.15 5.18
C GLU A 128 -11.48 1.64 5.25
N ARG A 129 -10.67 0.89 6.03
CA ARG A 129 -10.87 -0.55 6.25
C ARG A 129 -12.25 -0.85 6.84
N GLU A 130 -12.65 -0.15 7.89
CA GLU A 130 -13.95 -0.33 8.55
C GLU A 130 -15.11 -0.01 7.60
N THR A 131 -14.97 1.05 6.80
CA THR A 131 -15.96 1.43 5.78
C THR A 131 -16.12 0.36 4.71
N ILE A 132 -15.01 -0.20 4.21
CA ILE A 132 -15.02 -1.30 3.23
C ILE A 132 -15.69 -2.54 3.85
N GLN A 133 -15.33 -2.91 5.08
CA GLN A 133 -15.91 -4.05 5.79
C GLN A 133 -17.43 -3.89 5.96
N LYS A 134 -17.88 -2.69 6.37
CA LYS A 134 -19.30 -2.38 6.49
C LYS A 134 -20.02 -2.53 5.14
N ARG A 135 -19.48 -1.96 4.05
CA ARG A 135 -20.06 -2.10 2.70
C ARG A 135 -20.17 -3.54 2.25
N VAL A 136 -19.16 -4.36 2.53
CA VAL A 136 -19.17 -5.81 2.19
C VAL A 136 -20.27 -6.51 2.99
N THR A 137 -20.39 -6.20 4.28
CA THR A 137 -21.43 -6.76 5.16
C THR A 137 -22.83 -6.34 4.70
N ASP A 138 -23.06 -5.07 4.40
CA ASP A 138 -24.33 -4.56 3.92
C ASP A 138 -24.73 -5.19 2.58
N ALA A 139 -23.76 -5.34 1.66
CA ALA A 139 -23.97 -6.02 0.38
C ALA A 139 -24.32 -7.51 0.57
N TYR A 140 -23.66 -8.17 1.53
CA TYR A 140 -23.98 -9.55 1.90
C TYR A 140 -25.44 -9.71 2.36
N TYR A 141 -25.85 -8.91 3.36
CA TYR A 141 -27.23 -8.94 3.87
C TYR A 141 -28.26 -8.55 2.83
N SER A 142 -27.97 -7.54 1.99
CA SER A 142 -28.85 -7.17 0.88
C SER A 142 -29.09 -8.32 -0.11
N ARG A 143 -28.07 -9.09 -0.39
CA ARG A 143 -28.17 -10.29 -1.26
C ARG A 143 -28.94 -11.42 -0.57
N CYS A 144 -28.68 -11.67 0.71
CA CYS A 144 -29.42 -12.64 1.51
C CYS A 144 -30.94 -12.34 1.51
N LEU A 145 -31.32 -11.08 1.74
CA LEU A 145 -32.72 -10.65 1.73
C LEU A 145 -33.39 -10.82 0.34
N LYS A 146 -32.63 -10.79 -0.73
CA LYS A 146 -33.11 -11.06 -2.09
C LYS A 146 -33.15 -12.58 -2.42
N GLY A 147 -32.83 -13.45 -1.47
CA GLY A 147 -32.86 -14.90 -1.65
C GLY A 147 -31.67 -15.50 -2.38
N PHE A 148 -30.57 -14.74 -2.54
CA PHE A 148 -29.36 -15.27 -3.16
C PHE A 148 -28.56 -16.15 -2.20
N HIS A 149 -28.03 -17.24 -2.73
CA HIS A 149 -27.15 -18.13 -1.99
C HIS A 149 -25.78 -17.47 -1.74
N MET A 150 -25.34 -17.44 -0.48
CA MET A 150 -24.13 -16.71 -0.07
C MET A 150 -23.00 -17.61 0.40
N SER A 151 -23.17 -18.93 0.44
CA SER A 151 -22.13 -19.91 0.81
C SER A 151 -21.57 -20.65 -0.41
N GLY A 152 -20.38 -21.28 -0.26
CA GLY A 152 -19.72 -21.99 -1.37
C GLY A 152 -20.38 -23.31 -1.78
N GLN A 153 -21.12 -23.97 -0.87
CA GLN A 153 -21.77 -25.27 -1.12
C GLN A 153 -23.27 -25.16 -0.85
N ALA A 154 -24.06 -25.85 -1.68
CA ALA A 154 -25.49 -25.97 -1.45
C ALA A 154 -25.73 -26.75 -0.15
N PRO A 155 -26.74 -26.35 0.68
CA PRO A 155 -27.18 -27.18 1.79
C PRO A 155 -27.71 -28.54 1.31
N TYR A 156 -27.71 -29.51 2.20
CA TYR A 156 -28.28 -30.85 1.88
C TYR A 156 -29.72 -30.73 1.44
N GLY A 157 -30.07 -31.38 0.32
CA GLY A 157 -31.39 -31.29 -0.29
C GLY A 157 -31.66 -30.07 -1.17
N TYR A 158 -30.60 -29.28 -1.47
CA TYR A 158 -30.70 -28.12 -2.35
C TYR A 158 -29.67 -28.17 -3.46
N GLN A 159 -30.06 -27.65 -4.62
CA GLN A 159 -29.17 -27.45 -5.76
C GLN A 159 -29.03 -25.96 -6.06
N LEU A 160 -27.82 -25.54 -6.45
CA LEU A 160 -27.57 -24.14 -6.83
C LEU A 160 -27.96 -23.94 -8.30
N GLU A 161 -28.85 -22.99 -8.55
CA GLU A 161 -29.22 -22.56 -9.91
C GLU A 161 -28.57 -21.20 -10.21
N PRO A 162 -27.84 -21.06 -11.34
CA PRO A 162 -27.32 -19.80 -11.77
C PRO A 162 -28.44 -18.86 -12.22
N THR A 163 -28.44 -17.64 -11.74
CA THR A 163 -29.40 -16.61 -12.12
C THR A 163 -28.66 -15.34 -12.50
N VAL A 164 -29.03 -14.69 -13.60
CA VAL A 164 -28.44 -13.43 -14.03
C VAL A 164 -29.36 -12.29 -13.61
N VAL A 165 -28.84 -11.38 -12.76
CA VAL A 165 -29.54 -10.18 -12.34
C VAL A 165 -28.65 -8.97 -12.63
N GLU A 166 -29.15 -8.02 -13.40
CA GLU A 166 -28.43 -6.78 -13.78
C GLU A 166 -27.05 -7.05 -14.40
N GLY A 167 -26.90 -8.11 -15.19
CA GLY A 167 -25.64 -8.51 -15.81
C GLY A 167 -24.65 -9.25 -14.90
N CYS A 168 -24.98 -9.45 -13.62
CA CYS A 168 -24.19 -10.25 -12.69
C CYS A 168 -24.71 -11.68 -12.59
N LEU A 169 -23.80 -12.67 -12.67
CA LEU A 169 -24.12 -14.07 -12.40
C LEU A 169 -24.21 -14.28 -10.89
N LEU A 170 -25.38 -14.68 -10.43
CA LEU A 170 -25.68 -15.01 -9.04
C LEU A 170 -26.23 -16.44 -8.95
N TYR A 171 -26.24 -17.01 -7.76
CA TYR A 171 -26.78 -18.34 -7.52
C TYR A 171 -27.94 -18.27 -6.53
N THR A 172 -29.03 -18.96 -6.83
CA THR A 172 -30.13 -19.22 -5.92
C THR A 172 -30.13 -20.70 -5.54
N SER A 173 -30.67 -21.05 -4.38
CA SER A 173 -30.81 -22.43 -3.96
C SER A 173 -32.25 -22.91 -4.28
N ARG A 174 -32.37 -24.10 -4.92
CA ARG A 174 -33.63 -24.75 -5.19
C ARG A 174 -33.68 -26.10 -4.47
N CYS A 175 -34.82 -26.45 -3.91
CA CYS A 175 -35.06 -27.77 -3.32
C CYS A 175 -35.07 -28.84 -4.43
N VAL A 176 -34.35 -29.93 -4.20
CA VAL A 176 -34.26 -31.09 -5.15
C VAL A 176 -35.30 -32.13 -4.76
#